data_85e4328bd8fc184eb42479d798482f0b
#
_entry.id   85e4328bd8fc184eb42479d798482f0b
#
_cell.length_a   1.000
_cell.length_b   1.000
_cell.length_c   1.000
_cell.angle_alpha   90.00
_cell.angle_beta   90.00
_cell.angle_gamma   90.00
#
_symmetry.space_group_name_H-M   'P 1'
#
loop_
_entity.id
_entity.type
_entity.pdbx_description
1 polymer ?
#
loop_
_entity_poly.entity_id
_entity_poly.type
_entity_poly.pdbx_seq_one_letter_code
_entity_poly.pdbx_strand_id
1 'polypeptide(L)'
;MENWMVETQNLRKYYQLGTNTVKALDGVNFRVKEQEFVAIIGKSGSGKSTLLHMLGGLDTPSEGEVCIAGKNIAGMNREELTIFRRRKVGFIFQSYNLVQDLNVYENIVLPIRLDGKRVDRDFVEEIMQLLQINDKKQALPGTLSGGQQQRVAIARALAAKPQIILADEPTGNLDSVTSHEVMGLLKVVAKRYAQTIILITHDQDIAQMADRIVRIEDGRIVSGNLGEKAGDRDAE
;
A
#
# COMPACT_ATOMS: atom_id res chain seq x y z
N MET A 1 -0.08 -16.55 -20.40
CA MET A 1 -0.84 -15.36 -19.95
C MET A 1 0.03 -14.64 -18.94
N GLU A 2 0.22 -13.34 -19.08
CA GLU A 2 0.92 -12.57 -18.05
C GLU A 2 0.10 -12.61 -16.76
N ASN A 3 0.73 -12.97 -15.66
CA ASN A 3 0.07 -13.08 -14.35
C ASN A 3 0.21 -11.74 -13.63
N TRP A 4 -0.87 -10.95 -13.58
CA TRP A 4 -0.89 -9.67 -12.89
C TRP A 4 -1.20 -9.86 -11.41
N MET A 5 -0.39 -9.29 -10.52
CA MET A 5 -0.70 -9.24 -9.09
C MET A 5 -1.88 -8.30 -8.83
N VAL A 6 -1.92 -7.18 -9.53
CA VAL A 6 -3.00 -6.21 -9.46
C VAL A 6 -3.47 -5.87 -10.87
N GLU A 7 -4.77 -5.89 -11.09
CA GLU A 7 -5.39 -5.42 -12.33
C GLU A 7 -6.69 -4.68 -12.02
N THR A 8 -6.86 -3.49 -12.59
CA THR A 8 -8.15 -2.80 -12.60
C THR A 8 -8.63 -2.59 -14.02
N GLN A 9 -9.94 -2.70 -14.24
CA GLN A 9 -10.57 -2.52 -15.53
C GLN A 9 -11.68 -1.49 -15.41
N ASN A 10 -11.53 -0.36 -16.14
CA ASN A 10 -12.49 0.74 -16.19
C ASN A 10 -12.97 1.16 -14.78
N LEU A 11 -12.04 1.20 -13.83
CA LEU A 11 -12.35 1.45 -12.41
C LEU A 11 -12.83 2.88 -12.22
N ARG A 12 -14.01 3.06 -11.63
CA ARG A 12 -14.61 4.35 -11.32
C ARG A 12 -15.01 4.44 -9.85
N LYS A 13 -14.81 5.61 -9.28
CA LYS A 13 -15.31 5.94 -7.94
C LYS A 13 -15.85 7.36 -7.93
N TYR A 14 -17.15 7.48 -7.70
CA TYR A 14 -17.86 8.73 -7.62
C TYR A 14 -18.44 8.93 -6.22
N TYR A 15 -18.21 10.11 -5.64
CA TYR A 15 -18.77 10.50 -4.35
C TYR A 15 -19.85 11.56 -4.57
N GLN A 16 -21.00 11.36 -3.95
CA GLN A 16 -22.07 12.36 -3.95
C GLN A 16 -21.89 13.31 -2.77
N LEU A 17 -21.69 14.59 -3.05
CA LEU A 17 -21.61 15.68 -2.06
C LEU A 17 -22.76 16.65 -2.28
N GLY A 18 -23.91 16.38 -1.68
CA GLY A 18 -25.15 17.10 -1.94
C GLY A 18 -25.58 16.93 -3.40
N THR A 19 -25.68 18.04 -4.15
CA THR A 19 -26.02 18.04 -5.59
C THR A 19 -24.81 17.79 -6.51
N ASN A 20 -23.60 17.85 -5.97
CA ASN A 20 -22.37 17.71 -6.77
C ASN A 20 -21.85 16.27 -6.74
N THR A 21 -21.37 15.78 -7.89
CA THR A 21 -20.68 14.49 -8.02
C THR A 21 -19.20 14.73 -8.19
N VAL A 22 -18.38 14.20 -7.27
CA VAL A 22 -16.93 14.19 -7.37
C VAL A 22 -16.49 12.87 -8.00
N LYS A 23 -15.87 12.93 -9.18
CA LYS A 23 -15.30 11.79 -9.88
C LYS A 23 -13.87 11.55 -9.39
N ALA A 24 -13.72 10.86 -8.29
CA ALA A 24 -12.40 10.61 -7.68
C ALA A 24 -11.54 9.64 -8.52
N LEU A 25 -12.17 8.69 -9.20
CA LEU A 25 -11.56 7.84 -10.23
C LEU A 25 -12.53 7.77 -11.42
N ASP A 26 -12.01 7.91 -12.65
CA ASP A 26 -12.81 7.97 -13.86
C ASP A 26 -12.20 7.12 -14.99
N GLY A 27 -12.44 5.82 -14.95
CA GLY A 27 -12.01 4.86 -15.97
C GLY A 27 -10.55 4.42 -15.83
N VAL A 28 -10.07 4.17 -14.60
CA VAL A 28 -8.70 3.76 -14.33
C VAL A 28 -8.47 2.31 -14.75
N ASN A 29 -7.52 2.10 -15.67
CA ASN A 29 -6.95 0.81 -16.01
C ASN A 29 -5.51 0.78 -15.46
N PHE A 30 -5.23 -0.11 -14.51
CA PHE A 30 -3.96 -0.17 -13.81
C PHE A 30 -3.52 -1.62 -13.63
N ARG A 31 -2.24 -1.89 -13.88
CA ARG A 31 -1.67 -3.23 -13.75
C ARG A 31 -0.34 -3.19 -13.02
N VAL A 32 -0.12 -4.18 -12.15
CA VAL A 32 1.13 -4.37 -11.41
C VAL A 32 1.53 -5.84 -11.51
N LYS A 33 2.80 -6.09 -11.80
CA LYS A 33 3.38 -7.45 -11.82
C LYS A 33 3.65 -7.95 -10.41
N GLU A 34 3.78 -9.26 -10.26
CA GLU A 34 4.29 -9.83 -9.02
C GLU A 34 5.69 -9.29 -8.71
N GLN A 35 5.95 -9.00 -7.43
CA GLN A 35 7.24 -8.50 -6.93
C GLN A 35 7.65 -7.12 -7.48
N GLU A 36 6.75 -6.42 -8.15
CA GLU A 36 6.99 -5.06 -8.63
C GLU A 36 6.79 -4.05 -7.51
N PHE A 37 7.68 -3.07 -7.42
CA PHE A 37 7.51 -1.90 -6.58
C PHE A 37 7.09 -0.71 -7.44
N VAL A 38 5.84 -0.29 -7.33
CA VAL A 38 5.26 0.82 -8.09
C VAL A 38 5.00 2.02 -7.20
N ALA A 39 5.46 3.20 -7.62
CA ALA A 39 5.09 4.46 -7.01
C ALA A 39 3.98 5.16 -7.81
N ILE A 40 2.96 5.66 -7.13
CA ILE A 40 1.88 6.46 -7.69
C ILE A 40 2.08 7.91 -7.23
N ILE A 41 2.26 8.82 -8.18
CA ILE A 41 2.43 10.25 -7.94
C ILE A 41 1.28 11.06 -8.54
N GLY A 42 1.10 12.28 -8.07
CA GLY A 42 0.09 13.22 -8.56
C GLY A 42 -0.22 14.29 -7.55
N LYS A 43 -0.93 15.34 -7.96
CA LYS A 43 -1.34 16.45 -7.09
C LYS A 43 -2.27 15.97 -5.97
N SER A 44 -2.40 16.78 -4.90
CA SER A 44 -3.43 16.53 -3.89
C SER A 44 -4.82 16.51 -4.54
N GLY A 45 -5.68 15.59 -4.13
CA GLY A 45 -7.02 15.42 -4.70
C GLY A 45 -7.09 14.72 -6.06
N SER A 46 -5.97 14.26 -6.65
CA SER A 46 -5.97 13.60 -7.96
C SER A 46 -6.55 12.18 -7.99
N GLY A 47 -6.91 11.59 -6.82
CA GLY A 47 -7.50 10.26 -6.74
C GLY A 47 -6.55 9.15 -6.24
N LYS A 48 -5.29 9.46 -5.87
CA LYS A 48 -4.28 8.47 -5.42
C LYS A 48 -4.75 7.59 -4.26
N SER A 49 -5.12 8.21 -3.13
CA SER A 49 -5.59 7.49 -1.94
C SER A 49 -6.91 6.75 -2.22
N THR A 50 -7.78 7.32 -3.07
CA THR A 50 -8.99 6.63 -3.52
C THR A 50 -8.63 5.35 -4.28
N LEU A 51 -7.67 5.40 -5.21
CA LEU A 51 -7.20 4.20 -5.92
C LEU A 51 -6.66 3.17 -4.94
N LEU A 52 -5.81 3.58 -4.00
CA LEU A 52 -5.25 2.68 -2.99
C LEU A 52 -6.36 2.06 -2.11
N HIS A 53 -7.39 2.82 -1.74
CA HIS A 53 -8.54 2.31 -0.98
C HIS A 53 -9.35 1.27 -1.79
N MET A 54 -9.51 1.45 -3.10
CA MET A 54 -10.14 0.45 -3.97
C MET A 54 -9.31 -0.83 -4.01
N LEU A 55 -7.99 -0.72 -4.26
CA LEU A 55 -7.08 -1.85 -4.29
C LEU A 55 -7.02 -2.61 -2.96
N GLY A 56 -7.15 -1.89 -1.87
CA GLY A 56 -7.15 -2.48 -0.53
C GLY A 56 -8.50 -3.00 -0.05
N GLY A 57 -9.59 -2.80 -0.81
CA GLY A 57 -10.93 -3.16 -0.38
C GLY A 57 -11.40 -2.39 0.87
N LEU A 58 -10.88 -1.16 1.07
CA LEU A 58 -11.33 -0.25 2.13
C LEU A 58 -12.61 0.49 1.75
N ASP A 59 -12.82 0.64 0.44
CA ASP A 59 -14.05 1.19 -0.12
C ASP A 59 -14.43 0.37 -1.37
N THR A 60 -15.65 0.52 -1.87
CA THR A 60 -16.18 -0.21 -3.02
C THR A 60 -16.23 0.68 -4.26
N PRO A 61 -15.87 0.17 -5.45
CA PRO A 61 -16.01 0.91 -6.70
C PRO A 61 -17.47 1.31 -6.98
N SER A 62 -17.64 2.43 -7.71
CA SER A 62 -18.94 2.75 -8.31
C SER A 62 -19.19 1.91 -9.56
N GLU A 63 -18.13 1.67 -10.35
CA GLU A 63 -18.13 0.83 -11.55
C GLU A 63 -16.75 0.24 -11.80
N GLY A 64 -16.68 -0.80 -12.63
CA GLY A 64 -15.43 -1.46 -13.03
C GLY A 64 -15.00 -2.55 -12.07
N GLU A 65 -13.82 -3.10 -12.31
CA GLU A 65 -13.30 -4.27 -11.61
C GLU A 65 -11.97 -4.00 -10.94
N VAL A 66 -11.72 -4.71 -9.83
CA VAL A 66 -10.45 -4.74 -9.11
C VAL A 66 -10.09 -6.19 -8.86
N CYS A 67 -9.02 -6.67 -9.50
CA CYS A 67 -8.51 -8.01 -9.33
C CYS A 67 -7.15 -7.98 -8.61
N ILE A 68 -7.04 -8.76 -7.53
CA ILE A 68 -5.79 -8.95 -6.76
C ILE A 68 -5.46 -10.44 -6.78
N ALA A 69 -4.26 -10.78 -7.29
CA ALA A 69 -3.82 -12.16 -7.46
C ALA A 69 -4.90 -13.04 -8.15
N GLY A 70 -5.47 -12.54 -9.23
CA GLY A 70 -6.51 -13.20 -10.03
C GLY A 70 -7.91 -13.24 -9.40
N LYS A 71 -8.12 -12.65 -8.22
CA LYS A 71 -9.41 -12.63 -7.54
C LYS A 71 -10.06 -11.25 -7.62
N ASN A 72 -11.25 -11.17 -8.24
CA ASN A 72 -12.02 -9.92 -8.27
C ASN A 72 -12.59 -9.62 -6.88
N ILE A 73 -12.21 -8.47 -6.30
CA ILE A 73 -12.62 -8.03 -4.97
C ILE A 73 -13.79 -7.03 -5.01
N ALA A 74 -14.12 -6.47 -6.17
CA ALA A 74 -15.19 -5.48 -6.30
C ALA A 74 -16.57 -6.08 -5.99
N GLY A 75 -16.76 -7.38 -6.23
CA GLY A 75 -18.01 -8.10 -5.96
C GLY A 75 -18.10 -8.73 -4.56
N MET A 76 -17.07 -8.59 -3.72
CA MET A 76 -17.07 -9.17 -2.37
C MET A 76 -17.98 -8.41 -1.42
N ASN A 77 -18.68 -9.14 -0.56
CA ASN A 77 -19.41 -8.53 0.53
C ASN A 77 -18.45 -8.02 1.64
N ARG A 78 -19.01 -7.31 2.63
CA ARG A 78 -18.23 -6.67 3.70
C ARG A 78 -17.41 -7.65 4.54
N GLU A 79 -17.93 -8.83 4.79
CA GLU A 79 -17.24 -9.87 5.57
C GLU A 79 -16.08 -10.47 4.77
N GLU A 80 -16.32 -10.82 3.51
CA GLU A 80 -15.29 -11.30 2.59
C GLU A 80 -14.15 -10.31 2.40
N LEU A 81 -14.47 -9.00 2.22
CA LEU A 81 -13.45 -7.94 2.15
C LEU A 81 -12.66 -7.81 3.45
N THR A 82 -13.30 -8.01 4.61
CA THR A 82 -12.60 -7.96 5.91
C THR A 82 -11.61 -9.10 6.05
N ILE A 83 -12.00 -10.32 5.65
CA ILE A 83 -11.10 -11.49 5.63
C ILE A 83 -9.99 -11.29 4.59
N PHE A 84 -10.34 -10.79 3.41
CA PHE A 84 -9.39 -10.50 2.34
C PHE A 84 -8.31 -9.51 2.81
N ARG A 85 -8.69 -8.35 3.35
CA ARG A 85 -7.74 -7.36 3.87
C ARG A 85 -6.79 -7.95 4.87
N ARG A 86 -7.31 -8.66 5.87
CA ARG A 86 -6.52 -9.25 6.96
C ARG A 86 -5.47 -10.23 6.47
N ARG A 87 -5.77 -10.97 5.39
CA ARG A 87 -4.94 -12.08 4.91
C ARG A 87 -4.07 -11.75 3.72
N LYS A 88 -4.47 -10.76 2.91
CA LYS A 88 -3.89 -10.54 1.58
C LYS A 88 -3.27 -9.17 1.39
N VAL A 89 -3.59 -8.22 2.26
CA VAL A 89 -3.16 -6.82 2.13
C VAL A 89 -2.42 -6.37 3.39
N GLY A 90 -1.20 -5.87 3.21
CA GLY A 90 -0.48 -5.14 4.23
C GLY A 90 -0.66 -3.63 4.02
N PHE A 91 -1.14 -2.91 5.02
CA PHE A 91 -1.27 -1.46 4.94
C PHE A 91 -0.18 -0.75 5.73
N ILE A 92 0.41 0.29 5.13
CA ILE A 92 1.33 1.23 5.75
C ILE A 92 0.74 2.63 5.55
N PHE A 93 0.45 3.34 6.62
CA PHE A 93 -0.18 4.66 6.60
C PHE A 93 0.80 5.74 7.08
N GLN A 94 0.56 6.98 6.69
CA GLN A 94 1.29 8.15 7.13
C GLN A 94 1.26 8.32 8.66
N SER A 95 0.13 8.04 9.30
CA SER A 95 -0.07 8.20 10.76
C SER A 95 0.32 6.96 11.56
N TYR A 96 1.07 5.99 10.99
CA TYR A 96 1.51 4.73 11.60
C TYR A 96 0.36 3.82 12.06
N ASN A 97 -0.71 4.35 12.62
CA ASN A 97 -1.90 3.66 13.15
C ASN A 97 -1.54 2.50 14.09
N LEU A 98 -0.59 2.75 15.00
CA LEU A 98 -0.23 1.80 16.07
C LEU A 98 -1.23 1.91 17.20
N VAL A 99 -1.58 0.76 17.79
CA VAL A 99 -2.39 0.69 19.01
C VAL A 99 -1.50 1.09 20.19
N GLN A 100 -1.83 2.19 20.87
CA GLN A 100 -0.96 2.83 21.85
C GLN A 100 -0.76 1.99 23.10
N ASP A 101 -1.74 1.17 23.49
CA ASP A 101 -1.72 0.29 24.66
C ASP A 101 -1.00 -1.05 24.40
N LEU A 102 -0.59 -1.33 23.18
CA LEU A 102 0.15 -2.52 22.79
C LEU A 102 1.63 -2.18 22.55
N ASN A 103 2.52 -3.04 23.04
CA ASN A 103 3.94 -2.89 22.74
C ASN A 103 4.25 -3.14 21.25
N VAL A 104 5.50 -2.93 20.84
CA VAL A 104 5.97 -3.12 19.46
C VAL A 104 5.65 -4.51 18.93
N TYR A 105 6.01 -5.56 19.68
CA TYR A 105 5.76 -6.94 19.25
C TYR A 105 4.26 -7.23 19.10
N GLU A 106 3.46 -6.79 20.04
CA GLU A 106 2.02 -6.97 20.01
C GLU A 106 1.36 -6.26 18.85
N ASN A 107 1.78 -5.03 18.52
CA ASN A 107 1.35 -4.31 17.33
C ASN A 107 1.69 -5.09 16.04
N ILE A 108 2.90 -5.63 15.94
CA ILE A 108 3.36 -6.39 14.76
C ILE A 108 2.51 -7.65 14.55
N VAL A 109 2.24 -8.41 15.61
CA VAL A 109 1.52 -9.68 15.49
C VAL A 109 -0.01 -9.54 15.54
N LEU A 110 -0.53 -8.35 15.78
CA LEU A 110 -1.97 -8.08 15.92
C LEU A 110 -2.81 -8.62 14.75
N PRO A 111 -2.47 -8.39 13.46
CA PRO A 111 -3.26 -8.92 12.35
C PRO A 111 -3.33 -10.45 12.33
N ILE A 112 -2.24 -11.13 12.72
CA ILE A 112 -2.16 -12.59 12.76
C ILE A 112 -3.06 -13.13 13.87
N ARG A 113 -3.03 -12.51 15.06
CA ARG A 113 -3.88 -12.88 16.21
C ARG A 113 -5.36 -12.66 15.92
N LEU A 114 -5.72 -11.55 15.26
CA LEU A 114 -7.10 -11.27 14.83
C LEU A 114 -7.61 -12.28 13.79
N ASP A 115 -6.73 -12.92 13.02
CA ASP A 115 -7.08 -14.00 12.09
C ASP A 115 -7.15 -15.38 12.77
N GLY A 116 -6.89 -15.47 14.08
CA GLY A 116 -6.87 -16.73 14.85
C GLY A 116 -5.68 -17.64 14.49
N LYS A 117 -4.67 -17.13 13.78
CA LYS A 117 -3.52 -17.91 13.36
C LYS A 117 -2.41 -17.93 14.39
N ARG A 118 -1.60 -18.99 14.32
CA ARG A 118 -0.36 -19.09 15.08
C ARG A 118 0.68 -18.11 14.52
N VAL A 119 1.34 -17.37 15.41
CA VAL A 119 2.43 -16.48 15.04
C VAL A 119 3.69 -17.29 14.71
N ASP A 120 4.24 -17.06 13.55
CA ASP A 120 5.58 -17.51 13.15
C ASP A 120 6.60 -16.58 13.82
N ARG A 121 7.09 -16.99 14.99
CA ARG A 121 7.97 -16.16 15.85
C ARG A 121 9.30 -15.87 15.17
N ASP A 122 9.89 -16.86 14.52
CA ASP A 122 11.21 -16.75 13.89
C ASP A 122 11.13 -15.74 12.73
N PHE A 123 10.07 -15.80 11.94
CA PHE A 123 9.81 -14.84 10.86
C PHE A 123 9.59 -13.41 11.38
N VAL A 124 8.82 -13.25 12.47
CA VAL A 124 8.59 -11.92 13.06
C VAL A 124 9.90 -11.35 13.62
N GLU A 125 10.72 -12.17 14.29
CA GLU A 125 12.01 -11.73 14.83
C GLU A 125 12.99 -11.36 13.70
N GLU A 126 13.02 -12.11 12.61
CA GLU A 126 13.81 -11.77 11.43
C GLU A 126 13.39 -10.42 10.82
N ILE A 127 12.09 -10.16 10.66
CA ILE A 127 11.59 -8.85 10.20
C ILE A 127 12.01 -7.73 11.15
N MET A 128 11.86 -7.93 12.46
CA MET A 128 12.25 -6.93 13.46
C MET A 128 13.74 -6.62 13.42
N GLN A 129 14.60 -7.61 13.19
CA GLN A 129 16.04 -7.42 13.02
C GLN A 129 16.36 -6.63 11.76
N LEU A 130 15.76 -7.01 10.62
CA LEU A 130 15.95 -6.31 9.33
C LEU A 130 15.51 -4.85 9.38
N LEU A 131 14.44 -4.56 10.12
CA LEU A 131 13.92 -3.20 10.32
C LEU A 131 14.58 -2.48 11.50
N GLN A 132 15.57 -3.10 12.17
CA GLN A 132 16.35 -2.49 13.25
C GLN A 132 15.48 -2.00 14.43
N ILE A 133 14.50 -2.81 14.83
CA ILE A 133 13.57 -2.52 15.93
C ILE A 133 13.52 -3.66 16.98
N ASN A 134 14.44 -4.62 16.91
CA ASN A 134 14.42 -5.78 17.79
C ASN A 134 14.67 -5.41 19.26
N ASP A 135 15.50 -4.41 19.52
CA ASP A 135 15.77 -3.85 20.87
C ASP A 135 14.57 -3.12 21.48
N LYS A 136 13.57 -2.77 20.67
CA LYS A 136 12.34 -2.07 21.07
C LYS A 136 11.13 -2.98 21.27
N LYS A 137 11.31 -4.30 21.26
CA LYS A 137 10.23 -5.32 21.26
C LYS A 137 9.15 -5.07 22.34
N GLN A 138 9.55 -4.60 23.51
CA GLN A 138 8.65 -4.34 24.65
C GLN A 138 8.28 -2.85 24.82
N ALA A 139 8.79 -1.97 23.97
CA ALA A 139 8.51 -0.54 24.06
C ALA A 139 7.06 -0.24 23.62
N LEU A 140 6.45 0.79 24.19
CA LEU A 140 5.16 1.32 23.76
C LEU A 140 5.36 2.35 22.62
N PRO A 141 4.40 2.48 21.70
CA PRO A 141 4.50 3.40 20.56
C PRO A 141 4.88 4.84 20.94
N GLY A 142 4.31 5.36 22.03
CA GLY A 142 4.58 6.73 22.50
C GLY A 142 6.02 6.99 22.95
N THR A 143 6.84 5.94 23.13
CA THR A 143 8.27 6.08 23.49
C THR A 143 9.21 5.99 22.30
N LEU A 144 8.67 5.79 21.07
CA LEU A 144 9.41 5.60 19.85
C LEU A 144 9.50 6.89 19.04
N SER A 145 10.61 7.10 18.33
CA SER A 145 10.68 8.14 17.30
C SER A 145 9.73 7.86 16.14
N GLY A 146 9.39 8.86 15.32
CA GLY A 146 8.52 8.69 14.15
C GLY A 146 9.04 7.62 13.19
N GLY A 147 10.33 7.61 12.89
CA GLY A 147 10.96 6.59 12.06
C GLY A 147 10.87 5.18 12.66
N GLN A 148 11.03 5.05 13.98
CA GLN A 148 10.84 3.76 14.66
C GLN A 148 9.37 3.30 14.60
N GLN A 149 8.41 4.19 14.83
CA GLN A 149 6.99 3.88 14.71
C GLN A 149 6.64 3.41 13.28
N GLN A 150 7.21 4.06 12.27
CA GLN A 150 7.01 3.66 10.88
C GLN A 150 7.61 2.29 10.58
N ARG A 151 8.80 1.98 11.08
CA ARG A 151 9.41 0.64 10.98
C ARG A 151 8.54 -0.43 11.63
N VAL A 152 7.89 -0.12 12.76
CA VAL A 152 6.90 -1.02 13.40
C VAL A 152 5.67 -1.21 12.51
N ALA A 153 5.14 -0.14 11.89
CA ALA A 153 4.02 -0.24 10.95
C ALA A 153 4.36 -1.08 9.72
N ILE A 154 5.58 -0.96 9.19
CA ILE A 154 6.10 -1.81 8.11
C ILE A 154 6.20 -3.28 8.57
N ALA A 155 6.76 -3.55 9.74
CA ALA A 155 6.84 -4.90 10.30
C ALA A 155 5.46 -5.52 10.46
N ARG A 156 4.48 -4.78 10.97
CA ARG A 156 3.08 -5.21 11.11
C ARG A 156 2.46 -5.56 9.75
N ALA A 157 2.68 -4.74 8.75
CA ALA A 157 2.16 -4.99 7.40
C ALA A 157 2.71 -6.29 6.80
N LEU A 158 4.00 -6.59 7.03
CA LEU A 158 4.69 -7.78 6.52
C LEU A 158 4.40 -9.05 7.31
N ALA A 159 4.15 -8.94 8.61
CA ALA A 159 4.05 -10.08 9.52
C ALA A 159 2.95 -11.08 9.14
N ALA A 160 1.87 -10.61 8.52
CA ALA A 160 0.79 -11.46 8.02
C ALA A 160 1.12 -12.18 6.70
N LYS A 161 2.31 -11.99 6.12
CA LYS A 161 2.74 -12.51 4.80
C LYS A 161 1.71 -12.16 3.72
N PRO A 162 1.41 -10.86 3.51
CA PRO A 162 0.38 -10.45 2.55
C PRO A 162 0.83 -10.73 1.11
N GLN A 163 -0.11 -10.66 0.15
CA GLN A 163 0.21 -10.72 -1.28
C GLN A 163 0.67 -9.38 -1.83
N ILE A 164 0.11 -8.28 -1.29
CA ILE A 164 0.47 -6.91 -1.66
C ILE A 164 0.64 -6.04 -0.42
N ILE A 165 1.50 -5.04 -0.54
CA ILE A 165 1.66 -3.97 0.44
C ILE A 165 1.18 -2.67 -0.21
N LEU A 166 0.28 -1.98 0.46
CA LEU A 166 -0.26 -0.68 0.06
C LEU A 166 0.23 0.37 1.05
N ALA A 167 1.01 1.34 0.57
CA ALA A 167 1.61 2.37 1.39
C ALA A 167 1.08 3.76 0.98
N ASP A 168 0.36 4.44 1.87
CA ASP A 168 -0.19 5.77 1.65
C ASP A 168 0.67 6.81 2.38
N GLU A 169 1.50 7.52 1.63
CA GLU A 169 2.44 8.54 2.12
C GLU A 169 3.24 8.12 3.36
N PRO A 170 3.91 6.96 3.35
CA PRO A 170 4.48 6.35 4.56
C PRO A 170 5.58 7.19 5.23
N THR A 171 6.08 8.20 4.56
CA THR A 171 7.15 9.08 5.06
C THR A 171 6.69 10.52 5.29
N GLY A 172 5.41 10.81 5.09
CA GLY A 172 4.89 12.19 5.15
C GLY A 172 5.01 12.89 6.52
N ASN A 173 5.30 12.14 7.60
CA ASN A 173 5.52 12.69 8.95
C ASN A 173 6.99 12.57 9.40
N LEU A 174 7.92 12.28 8.48
CA LEU A 174 9.34 12.10 8.77
C LEU A 174 10.17 13.19 8.08
N ASP A 175 11.34 13.49 8.65
CA ASP A 175 12.35 14.28 7.94
C ASP A 175 12.93 13.50 6.76
N SER A 176 13.60 14.18 5.83
CA SER A 176 14.09 13.59 4.59
C SER A 176 15.13 12.48 4.81
N VAL A 177 16.01 12.61 5.80
CA VAL A 177 17.02 11.59 6.10
C VAL A 177 16.37 10.32 6.60
N THR A 178 15.51 10.44 7.60
CA THR A 178 14.74 9.32 8.17
C THR A 178 13.82 8.68 7.12
N SER A 179 13.24 9.48 6.21
CA SER A 179 12.42 9.00 5.09
C SER A 179 13.19 8.05 4.18
N HIS A 180 14.39 8.44 3.75
CA HIS A 180 15.25 7.60 2.91
C HIS A 180 15.70 6.32 3.62
N GLU A 181 16.04 6.40 4.90
CA GLU A 181 16.42 5.22 5.68
C GLU A 181 15.25 4.21 5.78
N VAL A 182 14.05 4.68 6.15
CA VAL A 182 12.87 3.83 6.30
C VAL A 182 12.47 3.20 4.97
N MET A 183 12.49 3.98 3.88
CA MET A 183 12.16 3.46 2.55
C MET A 183 13.24 2.51 2.02
N GLY A 184 14.51 2.77 2.31
CA GLY A 184 15.60 1.85 2.01
C GLY A 184 15.40 0.49 2.68
N LEU A 185 15.04 0.48 3.97
CA LEU A 185 14.70 -0.76 4.69
C LEU A 185 13.48 -1.46 4.10
N LEU A 186 12.41 -0.73 3.77
CA LEU A 186 11.24 -1.30 3.12
C LEU A 186 11.60 -1.98 1.79
N LYS A 187 12.44 -1.33 0.96
CA LYS A 187 12.91 -1.90 -0.31
C LYS A 187 13.72 -3.19 -0.12
N VAL A 188 14.62 -3.21 0.86
CA VAL A 188 15.42 -4.41 1.19
C VAL A 188 14.51 -5.57 1.60
N VAL A 189 13.57 -5.31 2.50
CA VAL A 189 12.65 -6.33 3.01
C VAL A 189 11.69 -6.81 1.92
N ALA A 190 11.19 -5.88 1.09
CA ALA A 190 10.33 -6.21 -0.05
C ALA A 190 11.03 -7.17 -1.02
N LYS A 191 12.28 -6.87 -1.37
CA LYS A 191 13.08 -7.73 -2.25
C LYS A 191 13.34 -9.10 -1.61
N ARG A 192 13.68 -9.14 -0.31
CA ARG A 192 13.95 -10.40 0.41
C ARG A 192 12.75 -11.35 0.45
N TYR A 193 11.54 -10.80 0.62
CA TYR A 193 10.31 -11.58 0.75
C TYR A 193 9.46 -11.58 -0.52
N ALA A 194 10.02 -11.14 -1.65
CA ALA A 194 9.34 -11.11 -2.95
C ALA A 194 7.97 -10.39 -2.90
N GLN A 195 7.90 -9.25 -2.20
CA GLN A 195 6.67 -8.50 -1.99
C GLN A 195 6.35 -7.57 -3.17
N THR A 196 5.09 -7.50 -3.53
CA THR A 196 4.57 -6.47 -4.43
C THR A 196 4.17 -5.25 -3.62
N ILE A 197 4.66 -4.07 -3.99
CA ILE A 197 4.40 -2.81 -3.27
C ILE A 197 3.77 -1.78 -4.19
N ILE A 198 2.72 -1.13 -3.71
CA ILE A 198 2.14 0.07 -4.31
C ILE A 198 2.26 1.20 -3.30
N LEU A 199 3.06 2.20 -3.65
CA LEU A 199 3.38 3.36 -2.83
C LEU A 199 2.70 4.60 -3.38
N ILE A 200 1.99 5.35 -2.55
CA ILE A 200 1.62 6.74 -2.85
C ILE A 200 2.62 7.65 -2.18
N THR A 201 3.15 8.58 -2.95
CA THR A 201 4.00 9.65 -2.41
C THR A 201 3.91 10.92 -3.27
N HIS A 202 4.13 12.06 -2.64
CA HIS A 202 4.35 13.33 -3.35
C HIS A 202 5.86 13.68 -3.42
N ASP A 203 6.70 12.93 -2.74
CA ASP A 203 8.16 13.07 -2.76
C ASP A 203 8.74 12.34 -3.98
N GLN A 204 9.42 13.10 -4.86
CA GLN A 204 9.98 12.56 -6.10
C GLN A 204 11.19 11.66 -5.85
N ASP A 205 12.00 11.95 -4.84
CA ASP A 205 13.18 11.15 -4.50
C ASP A 205 12.75 9.78 -3.98
N ILE A 206 11.73 9.75 -3.15
CA ILE A 206 11.12 8.50 -2.68
C ILE A 206 10.46 7.74 -3.85
N ALA A 207 9.78 8.42 -4.76
CA ALA A 207 9.17 7.78 -5.92
C ALA A 207 10.20 7.11 -6.84
N GLN A 208 11.40 7.69 -6.99
CA GLN A 208 12.50 7.11 -7.78
C GLN A 208 13.09 5.82 -7.19
N MET A 209 12.78 5.49 -5.95
CA MET A 209 13.17 4.21 -5.36
C MET A 209 12.35 3.03 -5.90
N ALA A 210 11.19 3.30 -6.54
CA ALA A 210 10.34 2.29 -7.15
C ALA A 210 10.89 1.80 -8.50
N ASP A 211 10.43 0.64 -8.95
CA ASP A 211 10.79 0.07 -10.26
C ASP A 211 10.07 0.80 -11.39
N ARG A 212 8.88 1.37 -11.09
CA ARG A 212 8.05 2.12 -12.03
C ARG A 212 7.28 3.23 -11.31
N ILE A 213 7.13 4.36 -11.99
CA ILE A 213 6.35 5.50 -11.52
C ILE A 213 5.12 5.65 -12.40
N VAL A 214 3.95 5.74 -11.77
CA VAL A 214 2.66 5.96 -12.42
C VAL A 214 2.12 7.32 -11.96
N ARG A 215 1.67 8.13 -12.92
CA ARG A 215 1.11 9.45 -12.64
C ARG A 215 -0.40 9.42 -12.77
N ILE A 216 -1.08 9.94 -11.76
CA ILE A 216 -2.54 10.11 -11.76
C ILE A 216 -2.90 11.60 -11.69
N GLU A 217 -3.81 12.03 -12.56
CA GLU A 217 -4.36 13.39 -12.60
C GLU A 217 -5.88 13.28 -12.83
N ASP A 218 -6.65 14.07 -12.08
CA ASP A 218 -8.13 14.15 -12.19
C ASP A 218 -8.81 12.77 -12.28
N GLY A 219 -8.36 11.83 -11.45
CA GLY A 219 -8.92 10.48 -11.38
C GLY A 219 -8.53 9.55 -12.53
N ARG A 220 -7.55 9.92 -13.38
CA ARG A 220 -7.09 9.12 -14.52
C ARG A 220 -5.58 8.90 -14.49
N ILE A 221 -5.12 7.76 -14.98
CA ILE A 221 -3.69 7.52 -15.21
C ILE A 221 -3.29 8.23 -16.50
N VAL A 222 -2.29 9.13 -16.39
CA VAL A 222 -1.79 9.94 -17.51
C VAL A 222 -0.42 9.48 -18.00
N SER A 223 0.32 8.68 -17.23
CA SER A 223 1.59 8.10 -17.67
C SER A 223 2.06 6.95 -16.78
N GLY A 224 2.95 6.11 -17.29
CA GLY A 224 3.61 5.03 -16.54
C GLY A 224 2.81 3.74 -16.45
N ASN A 225 1.69 3.60 -17.16
CA ASN A 225 0.94 2.34 -17.19
C ASN A 225 1.60 1.31 -18.12
N LEU A 226 1.52 0.01 -17.75
CA LEU A 226 2.01 -1.07 -18.60
C LEU A 226 1.06 -1.26 -19.79
N GLY A 227 1.62 -1.20 -21.01
CA GLY A 227 0.87 -1.34 -22.26
C GLY A 227 0.68 -0.04 -23.04
N GLU A 228 1.02 1.13 -22.49
CA GLU A 228 1.11 2.35 -23.27
C GLU A 228 2.38 2.29 -24.13
N LYS A 229 2.22 2.20 -25.44
CA LYS A 229 3.33 2.41 -26.39
C LYS A 229 3.79 3.85 -26.23
N ALA A 230 5.11 4.03 -26.06
CA ALA A 230 5.76 5.35 -26.12
C ALA A 230 5.57 5.92 -27.56
N GLY A 231 4.39 6.44 -27.87
CA GLY A 231 4.06 6.88 -29.23
C GLY A 231 2.84 7.77 -29.38
N ASP A 232 1.96 7.84 -28.37
CA ASP A 232 0.70 8.60 -28.52
C ASP A 232 0.76 10.02 -27.91
N ARG A 233 1.92 10.63 -27.80
CA ARG A 233 2.06 12.00 -27.25
C ARG A 233 2.22 13.12 -28.27
N ASP A 234 2.14 12.86 -29.57
CA ASP A 234 2.25 13.88 -30.61
C ASP A 234 1.10 13.77 -31.62
N ALA A 235 -0.14 14.05 -31.18
CA ALA A 235 -1.25 14.38 -32.05
C ALA A 235 -2.40 14.99 -31.22
N GLU A 236 -2.29 16.28 -30.90
CA GLU A 236 -3.34 17.30 -30.90
C GLU A 236 -2.75 18.65 -30.47
#